data_0fef249a2400d753f3a3d0a6c2c5e495
#
_entry.id   0fef249a2400d753f3a3d0a6c2c5e495
#
_cell.length_a   1.000
_cell.length_b   1.000
_cell.length_c   1.000
_cell.angle_alpha   90.00
_cell.angle_beta   90.00
_cell.angle_gamma   90.00
#
_symmetry.space_group_name_H-M   'P 1'
#
loop_
_entity.id
_entity.type
_entity.pdbx_description
1 polymer ?
#
loop_
_entity_poly.entity_id
_entity_poly.type
_entity_poly.pdbx_seq_one_letter_code
_entity_poly.pdbx_strand_id
1 'polypeptide(L)'
;IGERYLVQTDYRWLRTATSNGAFGYNFEGALQEYVLMDLRVITSPDGESMLLPVSEELSGSAIALVEPWACVEDAYASTERTGIKEGGRMLVVADMPASADGLANLFDRYGEPAAITWVSKSQVPGGLGVKIEKARGISELRDAGFDDVVYYGSNPQTVETLFAKVAGNGLLNIVQCGRKFGRDIVTMVGRVHYGGIRIIGTTGSDPAEPMEFIPADGEIRPGDVIDVIGAGGPMGMMHVIRNICQGIKDVSVYASDVDDNRLATLSRIAAPLARKNGVEYKAFNPTKESISQEFDYAAIMAPIPALVAAAVCDAAEEGLINIFAGIPATVSGEIDLDAYIEKRLYFIGTSGSTLNDMKRMLENTEAGRLDTNLSVAAISGLEGAVEGIRAVENRTIAGKIIVYPACKGLGLTRLDELGGKLPDVAQNLNEGLWTNAAEKALLKVYESK
;
A
#
# COMPACT_ATOMS: atom_id res chain seq x y z
N ILE A 1 4.26 30.89 -17.95
CA ILE A 1 4.54 31.68 -16.73
C ILE A 1 3.22 31.87 -15.99
N GLY A 2 3.19 31.63 -14.68
CA GLY A 2 1.97 31.76 -13.87
C GLY A 2 1.04 30.54 -13.85
N GLU A 3 1.41 29.48 -14.52
CA GLU A 3 0.65 28.21 -14.45
C GLU A 3 1.08 27.40 -13.22
N ARG A 4 0.14 26.62 -12.68
CA ARG A 4 0.35 25.80 -11.48
C ARG A 4 0.35 24.34 -11.86
N TYR A 5 1.26 23.57 -11.23
CA TYR A 5 1.42 22.16 -11.52
C TYR A 5 1.59 21.33 -10.24
N LEU A 6 1.05 20.11 -10.29
CA LEU A 6 1.39 19.03 -9.41
C LEU A 6 2.52 18.22 -10.04
N VAL A 7 3.54 17.86 -9.25
CA VAL A 7 4.72 17.11 -9.72
C VAL A 7 4.57 15.64 -9.35
N GLN A 8 4.63 14.73 -10.34
CA GLN A 8 4.87 13.32 -10.07
C GLN A 8 6.32 13.13 -9.66
N THR A 9 6.55 12.51 -8.51
CA THR A 9 7.85 12.44 -7.86
C THR A 9 8.60 11.13 -8.09
N ASP A 10 7.96 10.05 -8.52
CA ASP A 10 8.57 8.73 -8.74
C ASP A 10 8.76 8.45 -10.24
N TYR A 11 10.02 8.30 -10.66
CA TYR A 11 10.40 8.08 -12.04
C TYR A 11 10.80 6.62 -12.25
N ARG A 12 9.83 5.73 -12.38
CA ARG A 12 10.00 4.27 -12.45
C ARG A 12 10.91 3.80 -13.59
N TRP A 13 11.07 4.59 -14.64
CA TRP A 13 11.98 4.30 -15.77
C TRP A 13 13.44 4.67 -15.50
N LEU A 14 13.71 5.50 -14.48
CA LEU A 14 15.06 5.90 -14.07
C LEU A 14 15.51 5.06 -12.88
N ARG A 15 16.00 3.85 -13.13
CA ARG A 15 16.49 2.98 -12.06
C ARG A 15 17.81 3.48 -11.50
N THR A 16 17.94 3.46 -10.19
CA THR A 16 19.17 3.68 -9.42
C THR A 16 19.66 2.34 -8.83
N ALA A 17 20.78 2.36 -8.10
CA ALA A 17 21.29 1.15 -7.46
C ALA A 17 20.35 0.56 -6.40
N THR A 18 19.52 1.39 -5.76
CA THR A 18 18.70 0.99 -4.61
C THR A 18 17.22 1.34 -4.74
N SER A 19 16.84 2.17 -5.72
CA SER A 19 15.48 2.69 -5.88
C SER A 19 15.18 3.11 -7.31
N ASN A 20 14.07 3.79 -7.51
CA ASN A 20 13.82 4.62 -8.70
C ASN A 20 14.47 6.00 -8.53
N GLY A 21 14.71 6.72 -9.62
CA GLY A 21 14.99 8.16 -9.57
C GLY A 21 13.77 8.89 -9.03
N ALA A 22 14.00 9.89 -8.17
CA ALA A 22 12.90 10.61 -7.54
C ALA A 22 13.21 12.10 -7.35
N PHE A 23 12.16 12.92 -7.49
CA PHE A 23 12.19 14.36 -7.18
C PHE A 23 12.42 14.57 -5.69
N GLY A 24 13.41 15.41 -5.37
CA GLY A 24 13.78 15.67 -3.98
C GLY A 24 14.65 14.60 -3.34
N TYR A 25 15.06 13.56 -4.09
CA TYR A 25 15.94 12.48 -3.60
C TYR A 25 17.18 12.31 -4.49
N ASN A 26 17.01 11.91 -5.76
CA ASN A 26 18.10 11.77 -6.72
C ASN A 26 18.24 13.01 -7.62
N PHE A 27 17.21 13.81 -7.70
CA PHE A 27 17.14 15.10 -8.38
C PHE A 27 16.83 16.20 -7.37
N GLU A 28 17.02 17.45 -7.77
CA GLU A 28 16.60 18.59 -6.94
C GLU A 28 15.10 18.51 -6.61
N GLY A 29 14.72 18.98 -5.42
CA GLY A 29 13.37 18.94 -4.89
C GLY A 29 12.82 20.32 -4.55
N ALA A 30 11.61 20.37 -4.00
CA ALA A 30 10.86 21.60 -3.77
C ALA A 30 11.18 22.33 -2.46
N LEU A 31 12.16 21.90 -1.65
CA LEU A 31 12.60 22.65 -0.46
C LEU A 31 13.52 23.82 -0.84
N GLN A 32 13.06 24.65 -1.78
CA GLN A 32 13.72 25.86 -2.29
C GLN A 32 12.68 26.75 -2.98
N GLU A 33 13.00 28.04 -3.19
CA GLU A 33 12.08 28.99 -3.84
C GLU A 33 11.95 28.72 -5.35
N TYR A 34 13.02 28.28 -6.00
CA TYR A 34 13.09 28.01 -7.44
C TYR A 34 13.81 26.68 -7.67
N VAL A 35 13.29 25.87 -8.57
CA VAL A 35 13.83 24.55 -8.94
C VAL A 35 14.14 24.54 -10.43
N LEU A 36 15.36 24.15 -10.79
CA LEU A 36 15.68 23.78 -12.16
C LEU A 36 15.35 22.29 -12.37
N MET A 37 14.28 22.00 -13.10
CA MET A 37 13.87 20.65 -13.36
C MET A 37 14.54 20.09 -14.61
N ASP A 38 15.15 18.91 -14.49
CA ASP A 38 15.70 18.15 -15.60
C ASP A 38 14.57 17.65 -16.53
N LEU A 39 14.81 17.64 -17.84
CA LEU A 39 13.82 17.17 -18.81
C LEU A 39 13.36 15.72 -18.52
N ARG A 40 14.24 14.88 -17.98
CA ARG A 40 13.95 13.50 -17.61
C ARG A 40 12.95 13.36 -16.47
N VAL A 41 12.74 14.40 -15.67
CA VAL A 41 11.80 14.40 -14.55
C VAL A 41 10.49 15.13 -14.85
N ILE A 42 10.40 15.79 -16.01
CA ILE A 42 9.15 16.43 -16.45
C ILE A 42 8.46 15.70 -17.61
N THR A 43 9.14 14.73 -18.22
CA THR A 43 8.58 13.95 -19.33
C THR A 43 9.07 12.50 -19.23
N SER A 44 8.15 11.54 -19.32
CA SER A 44 8.47 10.11 -19.38
C SER A 44 9.04 9.73 -20.76
N PRO A 45 9.68 8.54 -20.91
CA PRO A 45 10.22 8.08 -22.19
C PRO A 45 9.16 7.95 -23.31
N ASP A 46 7.92 7.72 -22.97
CA ASP A 46 6.76 7.63 -23.86
C ASP A 46 6.12 9.00 -24.13
N GLY A 47 6.71 10.09 -23.59
CA GLY A 47 6.28 11.46 -23.86
C GLY A 47 5.17 11.96 -22.93
N GLU A 48 4.81 11.23 -21.88
CA GLU A 48 3.81 11.65 -20.90
C GLU A 48 4.38 12.72 -19.94
N SER A 49 3.60 13.78 -19.68
CA SER A 49 4.03 14.83 -18.76
C SER A 49 3.97 14.37 -17.31
N MET A 50 5.06 14.59 -16.57
CA MET A 50 5.14 14.39 -15.12
C MET A 50 4.71 15.64 -14.32
N LEU A 51 4.36 16.71 -15.02
CA LEU A 51 3.76 17.91 -14.48
C LEU A 51 2.27 17.91 -14.85
N LEU A 52 1.41 17.74 -13.86
CA LEU A 52 -0.05 17.77 -14.04
C LEU A 52 -0.56 19.20 -13.82
N PRO A 53 -1.23 19.83 -14.81
CA PRO A 53 -1.86 21.12 -14.60
C PRO A 53 -2.97 20.99 -13.55
N VAL A 54 -3.13 22.01 -12.73
CA VAL A 54 -4.08 22.01 -11.60
C VAL A 54 -4.93 23.26 -11.59
N SER A 55 -6.14 23.14 -10.99
CA SER A 55 -7.06 24.25 -10.83
C SER A 55 -6.50 25.37 -9.95
N GLU A 56 -6.75 26.63 -10.35
CA GLU A 56 -6.43 27.82 -9.54
C GLU A 56 -7.26 27.91 -8.24
N GLU A 57 -8.34 27.15 -8.14
CA GLU A 57 -9.21 27.17 -6.96
C GLU A 57 -8.66 26.36 -5.78
N LEU A 58 -7.78 25.40 -6.04
CA LEU A 58 -7.17 24.60 -4.99
C LEU A 58 -6.04 25.38 -4.28
N SER A 59 -5.88 25.12 -2.98
CA SER A 59 -4.71 25.58 -2.22
C SER A 59 -3.44 24.87 -2.69
N GLY A 60 -2.28 25.50 -2.55
CA GLY A 60 -0.98 24.87 -2.81
C GLY A 60 -0.75 23.64 -1.92
N SER A 61 -1.22 23.70 -0.67
CA SER A 61 -1.20 22.56 0.25
C SER A 61 -2.05 21.39 -0.23
N ALA A 62 -3.27 21.66 -0.70
CA ALA A 62 -4.13 20.61 -1.24
C ALA A 62 -3.49 19.92 -2.45
N ILE A 63 -2.87 20.70 -3.35
CA ILE A 63 -2.16 20.17 -4.53
C ILE A 63 -0.93 19.35 -4.10
N ALA A 64 -0.09 19.87 -3.20
CA ALA A 64 1.12 19.18 -2.76
C ALA A 64 0.81 17.84 -2.05
N LEU A 65 -0.36 17.72 -1.45
CA LEU A 65 -0.80 16.51 -0.76
C LEU A 65 -1.47 15.48 -1.67
N VAL A 66 -1.78 15.80 -2.92
CA VAL A 66 -2.31 14.82 -3.88
C VAL A 66 -1.39 13.61 -4.01
N GLU A 67 -0.05 13.81 -4.07
CA GLU A 67 0.90 12.71 -4.21
C GLU A 67 0.83 11.70 -3.05
N PRO A 68 0.98 12.09 -1.76
CA PRO A 68 0.89 11.11 -0.69
C PRO A 68 -0.51 10.48 -0.55
N TRP A 69 -1.58 11.17 -0.95
CA TRP A 69 -2.91 10.60 -1.04
C TRP A 69 -3.06 9.64 -2.23
N ALA A 70 -2.36 9.88 -3.34
CA ALA A 70 -2.30 8.97 -4.46
C ALA A 70 -1.58 7.65 -4.10
N CYS A 71 -0.56 7.69 -3.22
CA CYS A 71 0.04 6.46 -2.67
C CYS A 71 -0.98 5.64 -1.86
N VAL A 72 -1.88 6.30 -1.12
CA VAL A 72 -2.96 5.61 -0.43
C VAL A 72 -3.95 5.02 -1.43
N GLU A 73 -4.33 5.76 -2.47
CA GLU A 73 -5.27 5.29 -3.50
C GLU A 73 -4.71 4.10 -4.28
N ASP A 74 -3.41 4.09 -4.63
CA ASP A 74 -2.74 2.96 -5.31
C ASP A 74 -2.89 1.65 -4.51
N ALA A 75 -2.87 1.73 -3.18
CA ALA A 75 -3.02 0.57 -2.31
C ALA A 75 -4.40 -0.13 -2.41
N TYR A 76 -5.40 0.55 -2.91
CA TYR A 76 -6.75 0.02 -3.13
C TYR A 76 -7.06 -0.20 -4.61
N ALA A 77 -6.54 0.64 -5.49
CA ALA A 77 -6.85 0.65 -6.92
C ALA A 77 -5.91 -0.23 -7.77
N SER A 78 -4.88 -0.83 -7.15
CA SER A 78 -3.95 -1.70 -7.87
C SER A 78 -4.65 -2.94 -8.42
N THR A 79 -4.45 -3.20 -9.72
CA THR A 79 -5.01 -4.39 -10.38
C THR A 79 -4.18 -5.62 -10.06
N GLU A 80 -4.81 -6.67 -9.57
CA GLU A 80 -4.17 -7.95 -9.29
C GLU A 80 -4.15 -8.86 -10.53
N ARG A 81 -3.12 -9.70 -10.62
CA ARG A 81 -2.97 -10.67 -11.69
C ARG A 81 -3.80 -11.92 -11.39
N THR A 82 -4.89 -12.13 -12.11
CA THR A 82 -5.84 -13.22 -11.93
C THR A 82 -5.55 -14.47 -12.78
N GLY A 83 -4.43 -14.51 -13.50
CA GLY A 83 -4.05 -15.63 -14.37
C GLY A 83 -2.58 -16.00 -14.27
N ILE A 84 -2.21 -17.09 -14.89
CA ILE A 84 -0.81 -17.50 -15.10
C ILE A 84 -0.14 -16.46 -16.02
N LYS A 85 1.12 -16.14 -15.74
CA LYS A 85 1.82 -15.16 -16.56
C LYS A 85 2.08 -15.70 -17.97
N GLU A 86 1.47 -15.06 -18.95
CA GLU A 86 1.67 -15.39 -20.36
C GLU A 86 3.16 -15.28 -20.73
N GLY A 87 3.71 -16.30 -21.39
CA GLY A 87 5.12 -16.36 -21.72
C GLY A 87 6.05 -16.51 -20.51
N GLY A 88 5.51 -16.65 -19.29
CA GLY A 88 6.24 -16.75 -18.04
C GLY A 88 6.87 -18.13 -17.82
N ARG A 89 7.71 -18.22 -16.80
CA ARG A 89 8.33 -19.47 -16.35
C ARG A 89 7.64 -19.95 -15.08
N MET A 90 7.19 -21.20 -15.10
CA MET A 90 6.56 -21.84 -13.95
C MET A 90 7.51 -22.83 -13.29
N LEU A 91 7.51 -22.85 -11.97
CA LEU A 91 8.10 -23.93 -11.17
C LEU A 91 7.00 -24.77 -10.56
N VAL A 92 7.04 -26.08 -10.79
CA VAL A 92 6.19 -27.03 -10.07
C VAL A 92 7.06 -27.88 -9.17
N VAL A 93 6.77 -27.84 -7.88
CA VAL A 93 7.40 -28.66 -6.85
C VAL A 93 6.38 -29.59 -6.24
N ALA A 94 6.65 -30.90 -6.20
CA ALA A 94 5.68 -31.85 -5.71
C ALA A 94 6.33 -32.85 -4.73
N ASP A 95 6.03 -32.66 -3.44
CA ASP A 95 6.30 -33.62 -2.35
C ASP A 95 5.15 -34.65 -2.25
N MET A 96 3.97 -34.30 -2.76
CA MET A 96 2.79 -35.14 -2.91
C MET A 96 2.51 -35.37 -4.41
N PRO A 97 1.74 -36.42 -4.79
CA PRO A 97 1.38 -36.60 -6.18
C PRO A 97 0.66 -35.38 -6.76
N ALA A 98 1.26 -34.79 -7.81
CA ALA A 98 0.61 -33.70 -8.54
C ALA A 98 -0.44 -34.27 -9.49
N SER A 99 -1.59 -33.60 -9.58
CA SER A 99 -2.67 -33.98 -10.50
C SER A 99 -2.39 -33.43 -11.90
N ALA A 100 -2.37 -34.31 -12.90
CA ALA A 100 -2.30 -33.87 -14.31
C ALA A 100 -3.56 -33.09 -14.70
N ASP A 101 -4.73 -33.61 -14.27
CA ASP A 101 -6.01 -32.96 -14.57
C ASP A 101 -6.13 -31.61 -13.88
N GLY A 102 -5.61 -31.47 -12.64
CA GLY A 102 -5.59 -30.20 -11.93
C GLY A 102 -4.68 -29.16 -12.60
N LEU A 103 -3.50 -29.55 -13.10
CA LEU A 103 -2.65 -28.63 -13.86
C LEU A 103 -3.27 -28.28 -15.22
N ALA A 104 -3.89 -29.23 -15.92
CA ALA A 104 -4.60 -28.96 -17.15
C ALA A 104 -5.77 -27.98 -16.91
N ASN A 105 -6.58 -28.21 -15.86
CA ASN A 105 -7.65 -27.30 -15.46
C ASN A 105 -7.13 -25.88 -15.15
N LEU A 106 -6.00 -25.78 -14.44
CA LEU A 106 -5.34 -24.49 -14.19
C LEU A 106 -4.99 -23.76 -15.48
N PHE A 107 -4.40 -24.49 -16.46
CA PHE A 107 -3.98 -23.87 -17.73
C PHE A 107 -5.17 -23.51 -18.61
N ASP A 108 -6.15 -24.38 -18.72
CA ASP A 108 -7.36 -24.15 -19.53
C ASP A 108 -8.13 -22.90 -19.06
N ARG A 109 -8.13 -22.63 -17.76
CA ARG A 109 -8.91 -21.52 -17.17
C ARG A 109 -8.10 -20.24 -17.00
N TYR A 110 -6.82 -20.34 -16.70
CA TYR A 110 -6.01 -19.21 -16.24
C TYR A 110 -4.77 -18.94 -17.09
N GLY A 111 -4.60 -19.66 -18.20
CA GLY A 111 -3.49 -19.49 -19.15
C GLY A 111 -2.29 -20.38 -18.87
N GLU A 112 -1.40 -20.47 -19.87
CA GLU A 112 -0.25 -21.38 -19.89
C GLU A 112 1.07 -20.62 -19.73
N PRO A 113 2.05 -21.20 -18.99
CA PRO A 113 3.42 -20.69 -18.98
C PRO A 113 4.16 -21.08 -20.28
N ALA A 114 5.24 -20.37 -20.64
CA ALA A 114 6.09 -20.79 -21.76
C ALA A 114 6.85 -22.09 -21.48
N ALA A 115 7.19 -22.34 -20.21
CA ALA A 115 7.91 -23.55 -19.80
C ALA A 115 7.69 -23.83 -18.31
N ILE A 116 7.75 -25.11 -17.97
CA ILE A 116 7.67 -25.62 -16.58
C ILE A 116 9.03 -26.21 -16.19
N THR A 117 9.56 -25.77 -15.05
CA THR A 117 10.62 -26.48 -14.33
C THR A 117 9.98 -27.42 -13.32
N TRP A 118 10.26 -28.70 -13.40
CA TRP A 118 9.65 -29.74 -12.57
C TRP A 118 10.63 -30.28 -11.53
N VAL A 119 10.27 -30.19 -10.26
CA VAL A 119 11.03 -30.76 -9.13
C VAL A 119 10.14 -31.72 -8.38
N SER A 120 10.32 -33.02 -8.59
CA SER A 120 9.63 -34.08 -7.85
C SER A 120 10.33 -35.41 -8.04
N LYS A 121 10.12 -36.33 -7.08
CA LYS A 121 10.47 -37.75 -7.21
C LYS A 121 9.45 -38.54 -8.05
N SER A 122 8.24 -37.99 -8.20
CA SER A 122 7.19 -38.58 -9.01
C SER A 122 7.38 -38.35 -10.51
N GLN A 123 6.73 -39.13 -11.34
CA GLN A 123 6.73 -38.89 -12.78
C GLN A 123 6.04 -37.57 -13.11
N VAL A 124 6.53 -36.90 -14.16
CA VAL A 124 5.86 -35.74 -14.74
C VAL A 124 4.54 -36.21 -15.33
N PRO A 125 3.41 -35.57 -15.02
CA PRO A 125 2.15 -35.86 -15.67
C PRO A 125 2.25 -35.68 -17.19
N GLY A 126 1.69 -36.62 -17.96
CA GLY A 126 1.62 -36.49 -19.42
C GLY A 126 0.49 -35.56 -19.87
N GLY A 127 0.57 -35.06 -21.12
CA GLY A 127 -0.56 -34.40 -21.77
C GLY A 127 -0.71 -32.89 -21.50
N LEU A 128 0.24 -32.25 -20.82
CA LEU A 128 0.12 -30.84 -20.45
C LEU A 128 0.38 -29.83 -21.60
N GLY A 129 0.86 -30.29 -22.77
CA GLY A 129 1.08 -29.38 -23.93
C GLY A 129 2.27 -28.40 -23.81
N VAL A 130 2.79 -28.19 -22.62
CA VAL A 130 3.85 -27.22 -22.31
C VAL A 130 5.22 -27.90 -22.22
N LYS A 131 6.30 -27.18 -22.59
CA LYS A 131 7.67 -27.68 -22.43
C LYS A 131 7.99 -27.88 -20.94
N ILE A 132 8.45 -29.10 -20.57
CA ILE A 132 8.78 -29.44 -19.19
C ILE A 132 10.27 -29.81 -19.09
N GLU A 133 10.98 -29.16 -18.18
CA GLU A 133 12.38 -29.42 -17.85
C GLU A 133 12.47 -29.95 -16.43
N LYS A 134 13.17 -31.07 -16.21
CA LYS A 134 13.35 -31.63 -14.86
C LYS A 134 14.57 -31.00 -14.19
N ALA A 135 14.43 -30.62 -12.93
CA ALA A 135 15.53 -30.24 -12.06
C ALA A 135 15.66 -31.24 -10.91
N ARG A 136 16.87 -31.39 -10.37
CA ARG A 136 17.18 -32.36 -9.30
C ARG A 136 16.65 -31.92 -7.95
N GLY A 137 16.64 -30.60 -7.71
CA GLY A 137 16.20 -30.01 -6.45
C GLY A 137 16.06 -28.51 -6.51
N ILE A 138 15.34 -27.95 -5.55
CA ILE A 138 15.04 -26.51 -5.45
C ILE A 138 16.31 -25.69 -5.24
N SER A 139 17.32 -26.24 -4.53
CA SER A 139 18.59 -25.56 -4.21
C SER A 139 19.44 -25.23 -5.45
N GLU A 140 19.26 -25.95 -6.56
CA GLU A 140 19.99 -25.71 -7.80
C GLU A 140 19.34 -24.59 -8.65
N LEU A 141 18.14 -24.16 -8.28
CA LEU A 141 17.35 -23.20 -9.03
C LEU A 141 17.72 -21.77 -8.65
N ARG A 142 17.71 -20.90 -9.65
CA ARG A 142 17.96 -19.46 -9.48
C ARG A 142 16.88 -18.81 -8.61
N ASP A 143 17.29 -17.94 -7.70
CA ASP A 143 16.38 -17.09 -6.96
C ASP A 143 15.70 -16.06 -7.88
N ALA A 144 14.46 -15.69 -7.54
CA ALA A 144 13.60 -14.83 -8.34
C ALA A 144 13.51 -15.28 -9.82
N GLY A 145 13.51 -16.60 -10.03
CA GLY A 145 13.59 -17.22 -11.34
C GLY A 145 12.26 -17.56 -11.99
N PHE A 146 11.15 -17.55 -11.23
CA PHE A 146 9.86 -18.08 -11.67
C PHE A 146 8.74 -17.09 -11.42
N ASP A 147 7.95 -16.87 -12.47
CA ASP A 147 6.79 -15.96 -12.41
C ASP A 147 5.61 -16.60 -11.70
N ASP A 148 5.47 -17.92 -11.78
CA ASP A 148 4.47 -18.71 -11.10
C ASP A 148 5.14 -19.93 -10.45
N VAL A 149 4.79 -20.20 -9.20
CA VAL A 149 5.28 -21.38 -8.45
C VAL A 149 4.08 -22.14 -7.93
N VAL A 150 3.94 -23.43 -8.29
CA VAL A 150 2.92 -24.35 -7.76
C VAL A 150 3.60 -25.37 -6.89
N TYR A 151 3.16 -25.47 -5.63
CA TYR A 151 3.71 -26.43 -4.69
C TYR A 151 2.65 -27.40 -4.21
N TYR A 152 2.83 -28.68 -4.51
CA TYR A 152 2.00 -29.76 -3.98
C TYR A 152 2.64 -30.35 -2.73
N GLY A 153 2.12 -30.01 -1.59
CA GLY A 153 2.64 -30.50 -0.32
C GLY A 153 2.35 -29.60 0.88
N SER A 154 2.85 -30.04 2.03
CA SER A 154 2.72 -29.33 3.31
C SER A 154 4.03 -29.37 4.12
N ASN A 155 5.17 -29.39 3.46
CA ASN A 155 6.47 -29.32 4.15
C ASN A 155 6.86 -27.87 4.38
N PRO A 156 7.00 -27.42 5.64
CA PRO A 156 7.35 -26.05 5.97
C PRO A 156 8.65 -25.57 5.33
N GLN A 157 9.73 -26.37 5.39
CA GLN A 157 11.05 -26.02 4.86
C GLN A 157 11.02 -25.83 3.34
N THR A 158 10.19 -26.65 2.65
CA THR A 158 10.01 -26.51 1.20
C THR A 158 9.40 -25.14 0.88
N VAL A 159 8.28 -24.74 1.53
CA VAL A 159 7.62 -23.45 1.28
C VAL A 159 8.52 -22.28 1.63
N GLU A 160 9.20 -22.31 2.78
CA GLU A 160 10.16 -21.29 3.18
C GLU A 160 11.26 -21.08 2.12
N THR A 161 11.73 -22.17 1.49
CA THR A 161 12.71 -22.09 0.40
C THR A 161 12.11 -21.51 -0.88
N LEU A 162 10.83 -21.82 -1.17
CA LEU A 162 10.18 -21.40 -2.40
C LEU A 162 9.94 -19.89 -2.48
N PHE A 163 9.78 -19.20 -1.37
CA PHE A 163 9.66 -17.73 -1.39
C PHE A 163 10.82 -17.06 -2.14
N ALA A 164 12.05 -17.56 -1.98
CA ALA A 164 13.19 -17.01 -2.70
C ALA A 164 13.14 -17.27 -4.23
N LYS A 165 12.42 -18.29 -4.68
CA LYS A 165 12.32 -18.67 -6.09
C LYS A 165 11.32 -17.86 -6.89
N VAL A 166 10.31 -17.28 -6.20
CA VAL A 166 9.27 -16.43 -6.81
C VAL A 166 9.90 -15.15 -7.36
N ALA A 167 9.64 -14.79 -8.59
CA ALA A 167 10.08 -13.55 -9.21
C ALA A 167 9.31 -12.33 -8.66
N GLY A 168 9.76 -11.13 -9.00
CA GLY A 168 8.97 -9.91 -8.74
C GLY A 168 7.62 -9.98 -9.46
N ASN A 169 6.53 -9.58 -8.79
CA ASN A 169 5.13 -9.73 -9.24
C ASN A 169 4.73 -11.19 -9.53
N GLY A 170 5.44 -12.15 -8.92
CA GLY A 170 5.17 -13.58 -9.09
C GLY A 170 4.14 -14.10 -8.10
N LEU A 171 3.59 -15.28 -8.42
CA LEU A 171 2.56 -15.96 -7.64
C LEU A 171 3.10 -17.28 -7.06
N LEU A 172 2.89 -17.50 -5.76
CA LEU A 172 3.09 -18.76 -5.09
C LEU A 172 1.73 -19.40 -4.79
N ASN A 173 1.43 -20.51 -5.42
CA ASN A 173 0.22 -21.29 -5.23
C ASN A 173 0.53 -22.57 -4.46
N ILE A 174 -0.03 -22.72 -3.26
CA ILE A 174 0.23 -23.81 -2.33
C ILE A 174 -0.96 -24.77 -2.32
N VAL A 175 -0.74 -25.99 -2.77
CA VAL A 175 -1.74 -27.06 -2.84
C VAL A 175 -1.45 -28.09 -1.75
N GLN A 176 -2.17 -28.01 -0.62
CA GLN A 176 -1.85 -28.79 0.59
C GLN A 176 -2.25 -30.28 0.50
N CYS A 177 -3.08 -30.67 -0.44
CA CYS A 177 -3.53 -32.07 -0.66
C CYS A 177 -4.14 -32.71 0.61
N GLY A 178 -4.97 -31.96 1.33
CA GLY A 178 -5.65 -32.43 2.56
C GLY A 178 -4.74 -32.46 3.80
N ARG A 179 -3.55 -31.86 3.77
CA ARG A 179 -2.61 -31.81 4.90
C ARG A 179 -2.45 -30.39 5.40
N LYS A 180 -1.79 -30.24 6.56
CA LYS A 180 -1.44 -28.93 7.17
C LYS A 180 0.06 -28.87 7.42
N PHE A 181 0.61 -27.66 7.49
CA PHE A 181 1.99 -27.42 7.92
C PHE A 181 2.18 -27.75 9.40
N GLY A 182 1.16 -27.45 10.21
CA GLY A 182 1.13 -27.69 11.65
C GLY A 182 2.04 -26.79 12.47
N ARG A 183 2.58 -25.73 11.86
CA ARG A 183 3.32 -24.63 12.50
C ARG A 183 3.31 -23.40 11.61
N ASP A 184 3.66 -22.27 12.20
CA ASP A 184 3.88 -21.04 11.46
C ASP A 184 5.05 -21.18 10.47
N ILE A 185 4.91 -20.51 9.34
CA ILE A 185 5.86 -20.52 8.22
C ILE A 185 6.60 -19.19 8.16
N VAL A 186 7.93 -19.26 8.07
CA VAL A 186 8.78 -18.09 7.84
C VAL A 186 8.50 -17.54 6.45
N THR A 187 7.62 -16.53 6.38
CA THR A 187 7.09 -15.93 5.17
C THR A 187 7.78 -14.61 4.87
N MET A 188 8.22 -14.40 3.62
CA MET A 188 8.91 -13.17 3.20
C MET A 188 7.92 -12.01 2.99
N VAL A 189 7.27 -11.58 4.08
CA VAL A 189 6.20 -10.55 4.07
C VAL A 189 6.66 -9.21 3.46
N GLY A 190 7.94 -8.84 3.62
CA GLY A 190 8.48 -7.62 3.01
C GLY A 190 8.49 -7.66 1.47
N ARG A 191 8.48 -8.84 0.86
CA ARG A 191 8.40 -8.99 -0.60
C ARG A 191 6.98 -8.80 -1.16
N VAL A 192 5.96 -8.87 -0.31
CA VAL A 192 4.58 -8.55 -0.73
C VAL A 192 4.51 -7.07 -1.14
N HIS A 193 5.02 -6.17 -0.30
CA HIS A 193 5.04 -4.72 -0.55
C HIS A 193 6.03 -4.33 -1.66
N TYR A 194 7.33 -4.64 -1.50
CA TYR A 194 8.37 -4.19 -2.44
C TYR A 194 8.58 -5.09 -3.65
N GLY A 195 8.27 -6.37 -3.53
CA GLY A 195 8.46 -7.35 -4.61
C GLY A 195 7.19 -7.67 -5.38
N GLY A 196 6.03 -7.25 -4.90
CA GLY A 196 4.74 -7.55 -5.51
C GLY A 196 4.39 -9.04 -5.54
N ILE A 197 5.06 -9.90 -4.73
CA ILE A 197 4.73 -11.31 -4.71
C ILE A 197 3.35 -11.53 -4.10
N ARG A 198 2.64 -12.54 -4.60
CA ARG A 198 1.35 -12.95 -4.08
C ARG A 198 1.38 -14.41 -3.65
N ILE A 199 0.56 -14.74 -2.66
CA ILE A 199 0.44 -16.08 -2.09
C ILE A 199 -1.03 -16.46 -2.16
N ILE A 200 -1.29 -17.64 -2.71
CA ILE A 200 -2.62 -18.27 -2.69
C ILE A 200 -2.46 -19.73 -2.31
N GLY A 201 -3.53 -20.39 -1.93
CA GLY A 201 -3.48 -21.81 -1.68
C GLY A 201 -4.85 -22.45 -1.48
N THR A 202 -4.84 -23.78 -1.52
CA THR A 202 -6.01 -24.60 -1.22
C THR A 202 -5.64 -25.74 -0.27
N THR A 203 -6.57 -26.11 0.58
CA THR A 203 -6.48 -27.31 1.38
C THR A 203 -6.73 -28.57 0.54
N GLY A 204 -7.34 -28.40 -0.65
CA GLY A 204 -7.62 -29.46 -1.63
C GLY A 204 -6.41 -29.90 -2.45
N SER A 205 -6.65 -30.40 -3.65
CA SER A 205 -5.63 -30.93 -4.57
C SER A 205 -5.65 -30.27 -5.95
N ASP A 206 -6.55 -29.33 -6.22
CA ASP A 206 -6.68 -28.61 -7.49
C ASP A 206 -6.03 -27.20 -7.40
N PRO A 207 -4.94 -26.95 -8.13
CA PRO A 207 -4.27 -25.64 -8.12
C PRO A 207 -5.10 -24.54 -8.81
N ALA A 208 -6.17 -24.88 -9.53
CA ALA A 208 -7.07 -23.92 -10.14
C ALA A 208 -8.03 -23.29 -9.11
N GLU A 209 -8.35 -24.01 -8.04
CA GLU A 209 -9.31 -23.56 -7.02
C GLU A 209 -8.92 -22.21 -6.38
N PRO A 210 -7.70 -21.98 -5.87
CA PRO A 210 -7.36 -20.75 -5.20
C PRO A 210 -7.27 -19.54 -6.14
N MET A 211 -7.18 -19.75 -7.46
CA MET A 211 -7.18 -18.66 -8.44
C MET A 211 -8.53 -17.93 -8.49
N GLU A 212 -9.62 -18.59 -8.11
CA GLU A 212 -10.98 -18.01 -8.09
C GLU A 212 -11.13 -16.89 -7.05
N PHE A 213 -10.31 -16.92 -6.01
CA PHE A 213 -10.35 -16.00 -4.88
C PHE A 213 -9.36 -14.83 -5.00
N ILE A 214 -8.59 -14.76 -6.09
CA ILE A 214 -7.75 -13.58 -6.35
C ILE A 214 -8.68 -12.39 -6.64
N PRO A 215 -8.62 -11.31 -5.81
CA PRO A 215 -9.45 -10.13 -6.06
C PRO A 215 -9.00 -9.41 -7.34
N ALA A 216 -9.91 -8.66 -7.97
CA ALA A 216 -9.57 -7.86 -9.13
C ALA A 216 -8.61 -6.70 -8.78
N ASP A 217 -8.79 -6.15 -7.59
CA ASP A 217 -8.01 -5.04 -7.02
C ASP A 217 -8.00 -5.11 -5.49
N GLY A 218 -7.42 -4.10 -4.85
CA GLY A 218 -7.36 -3.98 -3.39
C GLY A 218 -8.48 -3.15 -2.78
N GLU A 219 -9.58 -2.88 -3.49
CA GLU A 219 -10.65 -2.01 -2.98
C GLU A 219 -11.46 -2.69 -1.87
N ILE A 220 -11.93 -1.87 -0.91
CA ILE A 220 -12.89 -2.31 0.11
C ILE A 220 -14.24 -2.59 -0.55
N ARG A 221 -14.98 -3.52 0.01
CA ARG A 221 -16.26 -4.00 -0.53
C ARG A 221 -17.44 -3.51 0.32
N PRO A 222 -18.65 -3.40 -0.24
CA PRO A 222 -19.84 -3.11 0.56
C PRO A 222 -20.03 -4.13 1.70
N GLY A 223 -20.22 -3.62 2.91
CA GLY A 223 -20.37 -4.45 4.11
C GLY A 223 -19.07 -4.80 4.83
N ASP A 224 -17.90 -4.46 4.27
CA ASP A 224 -16.60 -4.79 4.89
C ASP A 224 -16.44 -4.15 6.27
N VAL A 225 -15.92 -4.94 7.19
CA VAL A 225 -15.38 -4.49 8.48
C VAL A 225 -13.86 -4.32 8.30
N ILE A 226 -13.40 -3.08 8.44
CA ILE A 226 -12.04 -2.66 8.09
C ILE A 226 -11.26 -2.33 9.37
N ASP A 227 -10.04 -2.87 9.56
CA ASP A 227 -9.09 -2.37 10.56
C ASP A 227 -7.90 -1.67 9.90
N VAL A 228 -7.64 -0.43 10.29
CA VAL A 228 -6.42 0.29 9.94
C VAL A 228 -5.46 0.20 11.11
N ILE A 229 -4.46 -0.65 11.02
CA ILE A 229 -3.49 -0.97 12.10
C ILE A 229 -2.32 0.01 12.06
N GLY A 230 -2.16 0.82 13.11
CA GLY A 230 -1.23 1.94 13.16
C GLY A 230 -1.85 3.23 12.61
N ALA A 231 -3.16 3.39 12.81
CA ALA A 231 -3.99 4.45 12.28
C ALA A 231 -3.61 5.87 12.73
N GLY A 232 -2.95 6.02 13.88
CA GLY A 232 -2.55 7.31 14.43
C GLY A 232 -1.36 7.97 13.71
N GLY A 233 -0.67 7.26 12.81
CA GLY A 233 0.37 7.82 11.97
C GLY A 233 -0.19 8.61 10.77
N PRO A 234 0.66 9.42 10.08
CA PRO A 234 0.21 10.25 8.96
C PRO A 234 -0.44 9.46 7.82
N MET A 235 0.11 8.31 7.46
CA MET A 235 -0.46 7.46 6.41
C MET A 235 -1.71 6.71 6.91
N GLY A 236 -1.67 6.19 8.15
CA GLY A 236 -2.83 5.52 8.75
C GLY A 236 -4.05 6.42 8.85
N MET A 237 -3.87 7.68 9.26
CA MET A 237 -4.93 8.68 9.24
C MET A 237 -5.55 8.84 7.85
N MET A 238 -4.70 8.89 6.79
CA MET A 238 -5.18 9.04 5.43
C MET A 238 -5.97 7.81 4.96
N HIS A 239 -5.55 6.58 5.31
CA HIS A 239 -6.33 5.36 5.04
C HIS A 239 -7.69 5.37 5.72
N VAL A 240 -7.76 5.76 7.00
CA VAL A 240 -9.03 5.88 7.74
C VAL A 240 -9.96 6.89 7.07
N ILE A 241 -9.46 8.08 6.77
CA ILE A 241 -10.26 9.15 6.12
C ILE A 241 -10.71 8.71 4.72
N ARG A 242 -9.81 8.11 3.93
CA ARG A 242 -10.14 7.57 2.60
C ARG A 242 -11.29 6.58 2.67
N ASN A 243 -11.20 5.59 3.52
CA ASN A 243 -12.21 4.54 3.65
C ASN A 243 -13.58 5.10 4.11
N ILE A 244 -13.57 6.09 4.99
CA ILE A 244 -14.79 6.80 5.39
C ILE A 244 -15.41 7.60 4.24
N CYS A 245 -14.59 8.23 3.39
CA CYS A 245 -15.04 9.15 2.34
C CYS A 245 -15.30 8.48 0.98
N GLN A 246 -14.96 7.19 0.82
CA GLN A 246 -15.05 6.47 -0.45
C GLN A 246 -16.48 6.29 -0.98
N GLY A 247 -17.48 6.39 -0.10
CA GLY A 247 -18.90 6.27 -0.46
C GLY A 247 -19.36 4.83 -0.68
N ILE A 248 -18.55 3.84 -0.29
CA ILE A 248 -18.95 2.42 -0.27
C ILE A 248 -19.89 2.19 0.91
N LYS A 249 -20.98 1.46 0.67
CA LYS A 249 -22.08 1.33 1.62
C LYS A 249 -21.79 0.28 2.68
N ASP A 250 -22.39 0.51 3.85
CA ASP A 250 -22.48 -0.44 4.96
C ASP A 250 -21.10 -0.90 5.50
N VAL A 251 -20.05 -0.09 5.29
CA VAL A 251 -18.72 -0.37 5.83
C VAL A 251 -18.59 0.13 7.27
N SER A 252 -17.76 -0.59 8.05
CA SER A 252 -17.37 -0.19 9.40
C SER A 252 -15.85 -0.01 9.43
N VAL A 253 -15.37 1.12 9.95
CA VAL A 253 -13.94 1.46 10.00
C VAL A 253 -13.46 1.47 11.44
N TYR A 254 -12.62 0.51 11.77
CA TYR A 254 -11.86 0.45 13.01
C TYR A 254 -10.47 1.06 12.78
N ALA A 255 -9.99 1.81 13.76
CA ALA A 255 -8.70 2.49 13.70
C ALA A 255 -7.91 2.15 14.95
N SER A 256 -6.89 1.30 14.82
CA SER A 256 -6.11 0.83 15.94
C SER A 256 -4.72 1.49 15.99
N ASP A 257 -4.32 1.96 17.18
CA ASP A 257 -2.97 2.46 17.48
C ASP A 257 -2.67 2.31 18.98
N VAL A 258 -1.38 2.20 19.31
CA VAL A 258 -0.94 2.11 20.71
C VAL A 258 -0.85 3.47 21.42
N ASP A 259 -0.94 4.57 20.66
CA ASP A 259 -0.85 5.95 21.15
C ASP A 259 -2.24 6.61 21.20
N ASP A 260 -2.78 6.76 22.41
CA ASP A 260 -4.10 7.35 22.63
C ASP A 260 -4.19 8.81 22.16
N ASN A 261 -3.11 9.59 22.23
CA ASN A 261 -3.11 11.00 21.79
C ASN A 261 -3.25 11.09 20.28
N ARG A 262 -2.62 10.17 19.54
CA ARG A 262 -2.77 10.05 18.10
C ARG A 262 -4.17 9.60 17.71
N LEU A 263 -4.71 8.61 18.41
CA LEU A 263 -6.11 8.18 18.22
C LEU A 263 -7.10 9.31 18.50
N ALA A 264 -6.89 10.10 19.56
CA ALA A 264 -7.72 11.27 19.86
C ALA A 264 -7.61 12.33 18.76
N THR A 265 -6.41 12.55 18.20
CA THR A 265 -6.20 13.49 17.10
C THR A 265 -6.89 13.01 15.82
N LEU A 266 -6.76 11.74 15.46
CA LEU A 266 -7.47 11.11 14.35
C LEU A 266 -8.99 11.22 14.52
N SER A 267 -9.51 10.89 15.69
CA SER A 267 -10.95 10.86 15.95
C SER A 267 -11.61 12.23 15.86
N ARG A 268 -10.88 13.32 16.13
CA ARG A 268 -11.41 14.70 15.91
C ARG A 268 -11.75 14.94 14.44
N ILE A 269 -11.04 14.30 13.51
CA ILE A 269 -11.25 14.41 12.06
C ILE A 269 -12.21 13.32 11.57
N ALA A 270 -11.92 12.08 11.91
CA ALA A 270 -12.60 10.91 11.36
C ALA A 270 -14.04 10.77 11.86
N ALA A 271 -14.33 11.03 13.15
CA ALA A 271 -15.67 10.84 13.68
C ALA A 271 -16.75 11.77 13.09
N PRO A 272 -16.51 13.09 12.85
CA PRO A 272 -17.44 13.93 12.10
C PRO A 272 -17.66 13.46 10.66
N LEU A 273 -16.58 13.07 9.97
CA LEU A 273 -16.63 12.56 8.59
C LEU A 273 -17.44 11.26 8.52
N ALA A 274 -17.23 10.33 9.45
CA ALA A 274 -17.95 9.08 9.52
C ALA A 274 -19.45 9.29 9.69
N ARG A 275 -19.85 10.18 10.63
CA ARG A 275 -21.26 10.57 10.79
C ARG A 275 -21.86 11.18 9.53
N LYS A 276 -21.11 12.07 8.84
CA LYS A 276 -21.56 12.71 7.59
C LYS A 276 -21.77 11.69 6.47
N ASN A 277 -20.91 10.67 6.40
CA ASN A 277 -20.95 9.65 5.33
C ASN A 277 -21.75 8.40 5.72
N GLY A 278 -22.31 8.33 6.93
CA GLY A 278 -23.08 7.17 7.40
C GLY A 278 -22.23 5.91 7.62
N VAL A 279 -20.95 6.09 7.94
CA VAL A 279 -19.98 5.00 8.20
C VAL A 279 -19.86 4.80 9.71
N GLU A 280 -19.88 3.55 10.18
CA GLU A 280 -19.52 3.22 11.55
C GLU A 280 -18.01 3.40 11.75
N TYR A 281 -17.61 4.13 12.81
CA TYR A 281 -16.22 4.40 13.12
C TYR A 281 -15.91 4.13 14.58
N LYS A 282 -14.85 3.36 14.83
CA LYS A 282 -14.34 3.10 16.19
C LYS A 282 -12.82 3.20 16.22
N ALA A 283 -12.28 4.09 17.05
CA ALA A 283 -10.85 4.12 17.37
C ALA A 283 -10.60 3.33 18.66
N PHE A 284 -9.55 2.52 18.72
CA PHE A 284 -9.21 1.74 19.91
C PHE A 284 -7.70 1.51 20.06
N ASN A 285 -7.28 1.33 21.30
CA ASN A 285 -5.90 0.97 21.63
C ASN A 285 -5.84 -0.52 21.96
N PRO A 286 -5.19 -1.36 21.10
CA PRO A 286 -5.17 -2.81 21.27
C PRO A 286 -4.42 -3.28 22.54
N THR A 287 -3.64 -2.40 23.18
CA THR A 287 -2.99 -2.72 24.46
C THR A 287 -3.94 -2.56 25.67
N LYS A 288 -5.10 -1.95 25.48
CA LYS A 288 -6.09 -1.63 26.53
C LYS A 288 -7.45 -2.27 26.29
N GLU A 289 -7.81 -2.50 25.05
CA GLU A 289 -9.10 -3.06 24.64
C GLU A 289 -8.88 -4.13 23.57
N SER A 290 -9.50 -5.28 23.73
CA SER A 290 -9.57 -6.30 22.70
C SER A 290 -10.90 -6.20 21.94
N ILE A 291 -10.84 -6.31 20.62
CA ILE A 291 -12.01 -6.35 19.75
C ILE A 291 -12.23 -7.82 19.36
N SER A 292 -13.44 -8.33 19.55
CA SER A 292 -13.82 -9.70 19.19
C SER A 292 -14.41 -9.79 17.77
N GLN A 293 -14.21 -8.74 16.96
CA GLN A 293 -14.67 -8.65 15.57
C GLN A 293 -13.63 -9.27 14.66
N GLU A 294 -14.05 -10.06 13.69
CA GLU A 294 -13.22 -10.43 12.53
C GLU A 294 -13.26 -9.31 11.49
N PHE A 295 -12.18 -9.16 10.73
CA PHE A 295 -12.02 -8.07 9.77
C PHE A 295 -11.96 -8.61 8.33
N ASP A 296 -12.83 -8.07 7.46
CA ASP A 296 -12.82 -8.36 6.02
C ASP A 296 -11.64 -7.69 5.32
N TYR A 297 -11.15 -6.59 5.89
CA TYR A 297 -10.01 -5.83 5.37
C TYR A 297 -9.11 -5.35 6.51
N ALA A 298 -7.81 -5.67 6.44
CA ALA A 298 -6.81 -5.15 7.36
C ALA A 298 -5.76 -4.32 6.60
N ALA A 299 -5.58 -3.04 6.95
CA ALA A 299 -4.54 -2.18 6.37
C ALA A 299 -3.42 -1.94 7.40
N ILE A 300 -2.21 -2.45 7.13
CA ILE A 300 -1.09 -2.45 8.09
C ILE A 300 -0.15 -1.28 7.78
N MET A 301 -0.11 -0.29 8.69
CA MET A 301 0.68 0.94 8.55
C MET A 301 2.01 0.92 9.31
N ALA A 302 2.24 -0.05 10.17
CA ALA A 302 3.49 -0.16 10.92
C ALA A 302 4.38 -1.30 10.36
N PRO A 303 5.70 -1.09 10.15
CA PRO A 303 6.58 -2.08 9.53
C PRO A 303 7.00 -3.18 10.52
N ILE A 304 6.03 -3.87 11.12
CA ILE A 304 6.20 -4.89 12.15
C ILE A 304 5.58 -6.20 11.66
N PRO A 305 6.39 -7.25 11.34
CA PRO A 305 5.87 -8.52 10.82
C PRO A 305 4.85 -9.20 11.74
N ALA A 306 4.97 -9.06 13.05
CA ALA A 306 4.01 -9.62 13.99
C ALA A 306 2.58 -9.06 13.82
N LEU A 307 2.43 -7.84 13.31
CA LEU A 307 1.10 -7.28 12.99
C LEU A 307 0.48 -7.95 11.76
N VAL A 308 1.30 -8.41 10.80
CA VAL A 308 0.83 -9.21 9.66
C VAL A 308 0.31 -10.56 10.16
N ALA A 309 1.04 -11.22 11.08
CA ALA A 309 0.62 -12.47 11.68
C ALA A 309 -0.69 -12.32 12.48
N ALA A 310 -0.81 -11.26 13.28
CA ALA A 310 -2.03 -10.96 14.01
C ALA A 310 -3.22 -10.72 13.06
N ALA A 311 -3.01 -9.96 11.98
CA ALA A 311 -4.06 -9.71 10.99
C ALA A 311 -4.57 -11.00 10.32
N VAL A 312 -3.73 -12.02 10.11
CA VAL A 312 -4.15 -13.35 9.61
C VAL A 312 -5.07 -14.05 10.62
N CYS A 313 -4.76 -13.95 11.92
CA CYS A 313 -5.60 -14.53 12.96
C CYS A 313 -6.97 -13.84 13.04
N ASP A 314 -6.99 -12.51 12.96
CA ASP A 314 -8.17 -11.66 13.15
C ASP A 314 -9.00 -11.47 11.87
N ALA A 315 -8.52 -11.95 10.72
CA ALA A 315 -9.22 -11.82 9.44
C ALA A 315 -10.45 -12.72 9.35
N ALA A 316 -11.51 -12.21 8.74
CA ALA A 316 -12.66 -12.98 8.28
C ALA A 316 -12.30 -13.86 7.07
N GLU A 317 -13.20 -14.79 6.70
CA GLU A 317 -13.03 -15.60 5.48
C GLU A 317 -13.00 -14.71 4.23
N GLU A 318 -12.12 -14.99 3.27
CA GLU A 318 -11.87 -14.17 2.07
C GLU A 318 -11.40 -12.72 2.34
N GLY A 319 -10.82 -12.50 3.54
CA GLY A 319 -10.33 -11.21 3.96
C GLY A 319 -9.08 -10.75 3.17
N LEU A 320 -8.98 -9.44 2.94
CA LEU A 320 -7.83 -8.79 2.32
C LEU A 320 -6.90 -8.21 3.39
N ILE A 321 -5.60 -8.51 3.29
CA ILE A 321 -4.60 -7.96 4.19
C ILE A 321 -3.62 -7.11 3.37
N ASN A 322 -3.76 -5.80 3.49
CA ASN A 322 -2.96 -4.81 2.79
C ASN A 322 -1.72 -4.46 3.62
N ILE A 323 -0.57 -4.94 3.21
CA ILE A 323 0.73 -4.63 3.82
C ILE A 323 1.25 -3.33 3.20
N PHE A 324 0.70 -2.20 3.63
CA PHE A 324 1.11 -0.87 3.17
C PHE A 324 2.43 -0.42 3.82
N ALA A 325 2.73 -0.89 5.01
CA ALA A 325 3.97 -0.54 5.70
C ALA A 325 5.20 -0.96 4.91
N GLY A 326 6.20 -0.08 4.84
CA GLY A 326 7.47 -0.34 4.19
C GLY A 326 8.34 -1.37 4.94
N ILE A 327 7.88 -2.60 5.06
CA ILE A 327 8.67 -3.70 5.59
C ILE A 327 9.76 -4.04 4.58
N PRO A 328 11.08 -3.97 4.95
CA PRO A 328 12.16 -4.26 4.01
C PRO A 328 12.00 -5.64 3.35
N ALA A 329 12.30 -5.75 2.06
CA ALA A 329 12.10 -6.97 1.27
C ALA A 329 12.86 -8.21 1.82
N THR A 330 13.88 -8.00 2.65
CA THR A 330 14.65 -9.05 3.30
C THR A 330 14.06 -9.52 4.64
N VAL A 331 13.00 -8.84 5.11
CA VAL A 331 12.37 -9.15 6.40
C VAL A 331 11.27 -10.18 6.21
N SER A 332 11.28 -11.20 7.07
CA SER A 332 10.28 -12.25 7.14
C SER A 332 9.45 -12.14 8.42
N GLY A 333 8.26 -12.75 8.42
CA GLY A 333 7.40 -12.97 9.58
C GLY A 333 7.01 -14.44 9.71
N GLU A 334 6.75 -14.88 10.91
CA GLU A 334 6.16 -16.18 11.17
C GLU A 334 4.63 -16.06 11.00
N ILE A 335 4.08 -16.72 9.98
CA ILE A 335 2.68 -16.59 9.57
C ILE A 335 2.02 -17.96 9.63
N ASP A 336 0.84 -18.05 10.22
CA ASP A 336 -0.03 -19.21 10.13
C ASP A 336 -0.61 -19.32 8.70
N LEU A 337 0.16 -19.99 7.82
CA LEU A 337 -0.28 -20.21 6.45
C LEU A 337 -1.37 -21.29 6.36
N ASP A 338 -1.59 -22.12 7.38
CA ASP A 338 -2.71 -23.04 7.42
C ASP A 338 -4.02 -22.26 7.56
N ALA A 339 -4.09 -21.32 8.51
CA ALA A 339 -5.23 -20.42 8.68
C ALA A 339 -5.42 -19.51 7.46
N TYR A 340 -4.32 -18.95 6.91
CA TYR A 340 -4.33 -18.11 5.71
C TYR A 340 -4.99 -18.82 4.52
N ILE A 341 -4.62 -20.09 4.26
CA ILE A 341 -5.16 -20.91 3.17
C ILE A 341 -6.60 -21.34 3.47
N GLU A 342 -6.88 -21.77 4.69
CA GLU A 342 -8.21 -22.24 5.11
C GLU A 342 -9.27 -21.13 5.00
N LYS A 343 -8.91 -19.91 5.41
CA LYS A 343 -9.76 -18.71 5.31
C LYS A 343 -9.74 -18.05 3.92
N ARG A 344 -8.94 -18.53 2.96
CA ARG A 344 -8.79 -17.95 1.62
C ARG A 344 -8.37 -16.47 1.65
N LEU A 345 -7.47 -16.12 2.56
CA LEU A 345 -6.98 -14.75 2.70
C LEU A 345 -6.10 -14.35 1.52
N TYR A 346 -5.99 -13.04 1.30
CA TYR A 346 -5.15 -12.53 0.23
C TYR A 346 -4.29 -11.35 0.71
N PHE A 347 -2.96 -11.50 0.57
CA PHE A 347 -2.01 -10.43 0.83
C PHE A 347 -1.86 -9.53 -0.39
N ILE A 348 -2.08 -8.24 -0.19
CA ILE A 348 -1.74 -7.19 -1.16
C ILE A 348 -0.71 -6.24 -0.56
N GLY A 349 -0.02 -5.49 -1.42
CA GLY A 349 0.89 -4.44 -1.03
C GLY A 349 1.43 -3.76 -2.27
N THR A 350 1.51 -2.44 -2.20
CA THR A 350 2.01 -1.58 -3.26
C THR A 350 3.02 -0.60 -2.70
N SER A 351 3.86 -0.03 -3.53
CA SER A 351 4.87 0.94 -3.14
C SER A 351 4.87 2.13 -4.08
N GLY A 352 4.61 3.31 -3.52
CA GLY A 352 4.53 4.58 -4.25
C GLY A 352 3.17 4.79 -4.93
N SER A 353 3.11 5.67 -5.92
CA SER A 353 1.94 5.95 -6.75
C SER A 353 2.30 5.92 -8.23
N THR A 354 1.31 5.70 -9.09
CA THR A 354 1.43 5.90 -10.53
C THR A 354 0.95 7.31 -10.90
N LEU A 355 1.24 7.73 -12.14
CA LEU A 355 0.69 8.97 -12.66
C LEU A 355 -0.85 8.92 -12.75
N ASN A 356 -1.42 7.73 -12.99
CA ASN A 356 -2.87 7.55 -13.04
C ASN A 356 -3.52 7.72 -11.66
N ASP A 357 -2.87 7.23 -10.60
CA ASP A 357 -3.35 7.43 -9.22
C ASP A 357 -3.34 8.91 -8.86
N MET A 358 -2.30 9.64 -9.27
CA MET A 358 -2.24 11.09 -9.07
C MET A 358 -3.32 11.83 -9.84
N LYS A 359 -3.58 11.47 -11.11
CA LYS A 359 -4.68 12.04 -11.90
C LYS A 359 -6.03 11.79 -11.22
N ARG A 360 -6.29 10.55 -10.81
CA ARG A 360 -7.52 10.15 -10.11
C ARG A 360 -7.70 10.90 -8.79
N MET A 361 -6.64 11.03 -8.00
CA MET A 361 -6.68 11.75 -6.72
C MET A 361 -6.86 13.25 -6.94
N LEU A 362 -6.21 13.84 -7.96
CA LEU A 362 -6.40 15.24 -8.33
C LEU A 362 -7.87 15.51 -8.73
N GLU A 363 -8.46 14.68 -9.57
CA GLU A 363 -9.88 14.76 -9.96
C GLU A 363 -10.82 14.65 -8.74
N ASN A 364 -10.51 13.76 -7.78
CA ASN A 364 -11.28 13.64 -6.54
C ASN A 364 -11.21 14.91 -5.69
N THR A 365 -10.02 15.52 -5.64
CA THR A 365 -9.79 16.75 -4.88
C THR A 365 -10.46 17.95 -5.53
N GLU A 366 -10.35 18.10 -6.85
CA GLU A 366 -11.00 19.17 -7.61
C GLU A 366 -12.54 19.07 -7.56
N ALA A 367 -13.07 17.85 -7.55
CA ALA A 367 -14.51 17.60 -7.40
C ALA A 367 -15.03 17.75 -5.95
N GLY A 368 -14.14 18.01 -4.98
CA GLY A 368 -14.51 18.14 -3.57
C GLY A 368 -14.97 16.83 -2.91
N ARG A 369 -14.68 15.67 -3.50
CA ARG A 369 -14.98 14.36 -2.91
C ARG A 369 -14.07 14.06 -1.73
N LEU A 370 -12.82 14.51 -1.81
CA LEU A 370 -11.83 14.40 -0.73
C LEU A 370 -11.07 15.74 -0.60
N ASP A 371 -10.97 16.27 0.61
CA ASP A 371 -10.08 17.40 0.92
C ASP A 371 -8.76 16.88 1.45
N THR A 372 -7.71 16.95 0.65
CA THR A 372 -6.37 16.48 1.02
C THR A 372 -5.76 17.28 2.18
N ASN A 373 -6.23 18.51 2.43
CA ASN A 373 -5.82 19.34 3.57
C ASN A 373 -6.18 18.73 4.94
N LEU A 374 -7.10 17.77 5.01
CA LEU A 374 -7.45 17.06 6.25
C LEU A 374 -6.24 16.40 6.93
N SER A 375 -5.18 16.13 6.18
CA SER A 375 -3.94 15.55 6.72
C SER A 375 -2.91 16.58 7.22
N VAL A 376 -3.13 17.88 7.06
CA VAL A 376 -2.20 18.94 7.52
C VAL A 376 -2.24 19.06 9.03
N ALA A 377 -1.06 19.04 9.67
CA ALA A 377 -0.91 19.22 11.12
C ALA A 377 -0.04 20.45 11.49
N ALA A 378 0.83 20.89 10.56
CA ALA A 378 1.70 22.04 10.76
C ALA A 378 2.07 22.69 9.43
N ILE A 379 2.51 23.94 9.51
CA ILE A 379 3.04 24.72 8.39
C ILE A 379 4.43 25.26 8.72
N SER A 380 5.21 25.58 7.69
CA SER A 380 6.55 26.15 7.84
C SER A 380 6.94 26.93 6.60
N GLY A 381 7.89 27.86 6.74
CA GLY A 381 8.77 28.32 5.67
C GLY A 381 10.00 27.42 5.54
N LEU A 382 10.96 27.81 4.71
CA LEU A 382 12.22 27.08 4.57
C LEU A 382 13.02 27.04 5.88
N GLU A 383 12.94 28.08 6.69
CA GLU A 383 13.67 28.21 7.97
C GLU A 383 13.27 27.15 8.99
N GLY A 384 12.01 26.69 8.97
CA GLY A 384 11.53 25.62 9.85
C GLY A 384 11.54 24.24 9.20
N ALA A 385 11.97 24.09 7.95
CA ALA A 385 11.89 22.81 7.22
C ALA A 385 12.72 21.70 7.90
N VAL A 386 13.92 22.00 8.39
CA VAL A 386 14.77 21.03 9.10
C VAL A 386 14.12 20.58 10.40
N GLU A 387 13.50 21.50 11.14
CA GLU A 387 12.76 21.19 12.36
C GLU A 387 11.54 20.30 12.02
N GLY A 388 10.86 20.59 10.91
CA GLY A 388 9.77 19.76 10.39
C GLY A 388 10.21 18.33 10.08
N ILE A 389 11.35 18.13 9.42
CA ILE A 389 11.93 16.81 9.13
C ILE A 389 12.21 16.06 10.45
N ARG A 390 12.83 16.74 11.43
CA ARG A 390 13.08 16.15 12.75
C ARG A 390 11.80 15.82 13.51
N ALA A 391 10.75 16.62 13.37
CA ALA A 391 9.46 16.35 13.99
C ALA A 391 8.81 15.05 13.42
N VAL A 392 8.97 14.79 12.13
CA VAL A 392 8.55 13.53 11.49
C VAL A 392 9.42 12.36 11.98
N GLU A 393 10.74 12.51 11.97
CA GLU A 393 11.70 11.49 12.44
C GLU A 393 11.43 11.09 13.90
N ASN A 394 11.24 12.08 14.78
CA ASN A 394 10.96 11.89 16.19
C ASN A 394 9.49 11.61 16.50
N ARG A 395 8.62 11.55 15.48
CA ARG A 395 7.17 11.26 15.61
C ARG A 395 6.43 12.23 16.53
N THR A 396 6.85 13.49 16.59
CA THR A 396 6.25 14.53 17.47
C THR A 396 5.06 15.24 16.85
N ILE A 397 4.87 15.12 15.52
CA ILE A 397 3.71 15.65 14.79
C ILE A 397 3.03 14.50 14.06
N ALA A 398 1.74 14.30 14.32
CA ALA A 398 0.93 13.21 13.77
C ALA A 398 0.14 13.69 12.54
N GLY A 399 0.80 14.10 11.48
CA GLY A 399 0.18 14.58 10.25
C GLY A 399 1.21 15.15 9.31
N LYS A 400 0.75 15.74 8.22
CA LYS A 400 1.63 16.33 7.20
C LYS A 400 2.06 17.74 7.60
N ILE A 401 3.29 18.11 7.22
CA ILE A 401 3.86 19.43 7.42
C ILE A 401 4.00 20.06 6.03
N ILE A 402 3.35 21.20 5.82
CA ILE A 402 3.45 21.93 4.55
C ILE A 402 4.52 23.00 4.67
N VAL A 403 5.49 22.98 3.76
CA VAL A 403 6.52 24.00 3.65
C VAL A 403 6.17 24.97 2.52
N TYR A 404 6.08 26.24 2.86
CA TYR A 404 5.84 27.34 1.93
C TYR A 404 7.15 28.11 1.71
N PRO A 405 7.91 27.85 0.64
CA PRO A 405 9.21 28.49 0.41
C PRO A 405 9.16 30.01 0.35
N ALA A 406 8.04 30.58 -0.09
CA ALA A 406 7.84 32.02 -0.16
C ALA A 406 7.59 32.69 1.20
N CYS A 407 7.24 31.93 2.25
CA CYS A 407 6.96 32.47 3.59
C CYS A 407 8.25 32.64 4.40
N LYS A 408 9.08 33.65 4.04
CA LYS A 408 10.37 33.90 4.68
C LYS A 408 10.21 34.24 6.16
N GLY A 409 11.02 33.59 7.02
CA GLY A 409 10.99 33.79 8.46
C GLY A 409 9.87 33.00 9.18
N LEU A 410 9.08 32.20 8.47
CA LEU A 410 8.11 31.31 9.10
C LEU A 410 8.83 30.05 9.61
N GLY A 411 8.98 29.94 10.92
CA GLY A 411 9.41 28.70 11.58
C GLY A 411 8.32 27.63 11.58
N LEU A 412 8.67 26.41 12.00
CA LEU A 412 7.70 25.33 12.18
C LEU A 412 6.59 25.79 13.15
N THR A 413 5.35 25.71 12.69
CA THR A 413 4.18 26.16 13.45
C THR A 413 3.06 25.11 13.32
N ARG A 414 2.67 24.55 14.45
CA ARG A 414 1.53 23.62 14.53
C ARG A 414 0.22 24.38 14.33
N LEU A 415 -0.82 23.71 13.82
CA LEU A 415 -2.13 24.37 13.62
C LEU A 415 -2.74 24.89 14.93
N ASP A 416 -2.54 24.15 16.03
CA ASP A 416 -3.02 24.54 17.36
C ASP A 416 -2.27 25.75 17.97
N GLU A 417 -1.10 26.10 17.44
CA GLU A 417 -0.31 27.28 17.86
C GLU A 417 -0.63 28.56 17.05
N LEU A 418 -1.34 28.41 15.94
CA LEU A 418 -1.59 29.52 15.00
C LEU A 418 -2.34 30.70 15.68
N GLY A 419 -3.24 30.41 16.61
CA GLY A 419 -3.96 31.46 17.32
C GLY A 419 -3.05 32.45 18.05
N GLY A 420 -1.91 31.98 18.56
CA GLY A 420 -0.90 32.84 19.22
C GLY A 420 0.11 33.49 18.29
N LYS A 421 0.41 32.84 17.16
CA LYS A 421 1.48 33.27 16.24
C LYS A 421 0.97 34.05 15.02
N LEU A 422 -0.15 33.60 14.44
CA LEU A 422 -0.74 34.11 13.22
C LEU A 422 -2.28 34.16 13.35
N PRO A 423 -2.85 35.04 14.20
CA PRO A 423 -4.28 35.04 14.50
C PRO A 423 -5.17 35.24 13.26
N ASP A 424 -4.72 36.05 12.28
CA ASP A 424 -5.46 36.27 11.03
C ASP A 424 -5.51 35.04 10.14
N VAL A 425 -4.59 34.10 10.29
CA VAL A 425 -4.60 32.80 9.63
C VAL A 425 -5.49 31.83 10.41
N ALA A 426 -5.32 31.80 11.73
CA ALA A 426 -6.03 30.90 12.62
C ALA A 426 -7.56 31.02 12.53
N GLN A 427 -8.10 32.23 12.38
CA GLN A 427 -9.55 32.46 12.24
C GLN A 427 -10.15 31.88 10.96
N ASN A 428 -9.31 31.50 9.98
CA ASN A 428 -9.71 30.87 8.73
C ASN A 428 -9.59 29.33 8.75
N LEU A 429 -9.18 28.75 9.88
CA LEU A 429 -9.26 27.30 10.07
C LEU A 429 -10.74 26.89 10.23
N ASN A 430 -11.06 25.69 9.75
CA ASN A 430 -12.35 25.06 9.98
C ASN A 430 -12.24 24.00 11.09
N GLU A 431 -12.77 24.25 12.27
CA GLU A 431 -12.64 23.36 13.44
C GLU A 431 -11.17 22.96 13.74
N GLY A 432 -10.23 23.89 13.52
CA GLY A 432 -8.81 23.68 13.71
C GLY A 432 -8.09 22.95 12.53
N LEU A 433 -8.79 22.68 11.44
CA LEU A 433 -8.25 22.07 10.22
C LEU A 433 -7.82 23.11 9.21
N TRP A 434 -6.77 22.82 8.46
CA TRP A 434 -6.23 23.67 7.41
C TRP A 434 -7.21 23.82 6.25
N THR A 435 -7.31 25.03 5.71
CA THR A 435 -8.24 25.34 4.61
C THR A 435 -7.59 26.21 3.53
N ASN A 436 -8.19 26.26 2.36
CA ASN A 436 -7.80 27.19 1.29
C ASN A 436 -7.86 28.68 1.76
N ALA A 437 -8.83 29.04 2.61
CA ALA A 437 -8.92 30.39 3.17
C ALA A 437 -7.75 30.70 4.13
N ALA A 438 -7.34 29.73 4.94
CA ALA A 438 -6.20 29.86 5.84
C ALA A 438 -4.88 30.02 5.05
N GLU A 439 -4.70 29.24 3.95
CA GLU A 439 -3.54 29.42 3.07
C GLU A 439 -3.51 30.79 2.41
N LYS A 440 -4.64 31.25 1.86
CA LYS A 440 -4.71 32.61 1.26
C LYS A 440 -4.39 33.68 2.28
N ALA A 441 -4.85 33.56 3.52
CA ALA A 441 -4.50 34.48 4.59
C ALA A 441 -3.03 34.42 4.94
N LEU A 442 -2.42 33.21 5.00
CA LEU A 442 -0.99 33.03 5.23
C LEU A 442 -0.15 33.73 4.15
N LEU A 443 -0.41 33.43 2.88
CA LEU A 443 0.36 34.00 1.77
C LEU A 443 0.28 35.53 1.76
N LYS A 444 -0.91 36.11 2.01
CA LYS A 444 -1.09 37.56 2.11
C LYS A 444 -0.24 38.20 3.21
N VAL A 445 -0.06 37.53 4.36
CA VAL A 445 0.81 38.00 5.45
C VAL A 445 2.28 38.12 4.99
N TYR A 446 2.71 37.22 4.10
CA TYR A 446 4.12 37.14 3.65
C TYR A 446 4.37 37.84 2.31
N GLU A 447 3.38 38.10 1.45
CA GLU A 447 3.49 38.92 0.25
C GLU A 447 3.76 40.39 0.56
N SER A 448 3.33 40.87 1.75
CA SER A 448 3.48 42.24 2.20
C SER A 448 4.76 42.51 2.99
N LYS A 449 5.62 41.50 3.17
CA LYS A 449 6.93 41.61 3.82
C LYS A 449 8.07 41.51 2.82
#